data_1034ffde61792286d14cf3d9a8f0e79a
#
_entry.id   1034ffde61792286d14cf3d9a8f0e79a
#
_cell.length_a   1.000
_cell.length_b   1.000
_cell.length_c   1.000
_cell.angle_alpha   90.00
_cell.angle_beta   90.00
_cell.angle_gamma   90.00
#
_symmetry.space_group_name_H-M   'P 1'
#
loop_
_entity.id
_entity.type
_entity.pdbx_description
1 polymer ?
#
loop_
_entity_poly.entity_id
_entity_poly.type
_entity_poly.pdbx_seq_one_letter_code
_entity_poly.pdbx_strand_id
1 'polypeptide(L)'
;LEINVDLTPIIGKGFSKLLALGAKNTFRRLPMTSRRQVLQGAAALGVASLAPAIHAQPKPVRIGYAMARTGPWTGGAQVSQEPNYLLWAEQVNAAGGLDVKGVKRPIELISSDDRSDVETCVRTYEKLMGSDKVDLVLPPWGSNANFAVAPLANRFGYPFLAPTALSRKLIEMKLPYFFLLLQQPQPMTNALVDMFKANGVKTIACIYVDDLFGLENYAALKVALQGSGIQMIEEKSYPSGVKDLSPVLRAIKDKNPDAFVGFTYPPDTILASRQAKEVGFNPKFFYASVGTAFQLYRNVMTPAGAEGVMGMGSWNAKTSPGAKAYFDAHVKKFPGKEPDRWASGHTWAGLEILTAGVKQVGLDRKALRDYIANTNHKTIIGDVKFSGSENIATPGTVSQWQNGEFEVVWPTKLATAKINPNKPAWK
;
A
#
# COMPACT_ATOMS: atom_id res chain seq x y z
N LEU A 1 -22.20 -44.99 -13.21
CA LEU A 1 -23.55 -44.70 -12.66
C LEU A 1 -23.89 -43.28 -13.06
N GLU A 2 -24.65 -43.23 -14.13
CA GLU A 2 -25.30 -42.00 -14.61
C GLU A 2 -26.52 -41.73 -13.74
N ILE A 3 -26.69 -40.50 -13.30
CA ILE A 3 -27.95 -40.01 -12.74
C ILE A 3 -28.39 -38.82 -13.62
N ASN A 4 -29.41 -39.12 -14.43
CA ASN A 4 -30.17 -38.21 -15.24
C ASN A 4 -31.17 -37.46 -14.34
N VAL A 5 -31.20 -36.14 -14.35
CA VAL A 5 -32.27 -35.35 -13.72
C VAL A 5 -32.91 -34.47 -14.78
N ASP A 6 -34.16 -34.82 -15.05
CA ASP A 6 -35.11 -34.18 -15.96
C ASP A 6 -35.55 -32.80 -15.43
N LEU A 7 -35.51 -31.79 -16.29
CA LEU A 7 -36.03 -30.44 -16.06
C LEU A 7 -37.04 -30.10 -17.13
N THR A 8 -38.31 -30.28 -16.85
CA THR A 8 -39.40 -29.72 -17.68
C THR A 8 -40.28 -28.74 -16.86
N PRO A 9 -40.89 -27.74 -17.48
CA PRO A 9 -41.09 -26.42 -16.90
C PRO A 9 -42.52 -26.18 -16.38
N ILE A 10 -42.61 -25.24 -15.41
CA ILE A 10 -43.89 -24.69 -15.00
C ILE A 10 -44.06 -23.31 -15.65
N ILE A 11 -44.88 -23.25 -16.74
CA ILE A 11 -45.43 -22.01 -17.30
C ILE A 11 -46.84 -21.84 -16.78
N GLY A 12 -47.03 -20.89 -15.87
CA GLY A 12 -48.35 -20.43 -15.41
C GLY A 12 -48.99 -19.42 -16.36
N LYS A 13 -50.15 -19.76 -16.83
CA LYS A 13 -51.05 -18.95 -17.71
C LYS A 13 -51.58 -17.69 -16.98
N GLY A 14 -51.61 -16.59 -17.68
CA GLY A 14 -52.44 -15.47 -17.26
C GLY A 14 -52.03 -14.13 -17.80
N PHE A 15 -52.38 -13.81 -19.08
CA PHE A 15 -52.71 -12.46 -19.52
C PHE A 15 -53.21 -12.51 -20.97
N SER A 16 -54.53 -12.68 -21.07
CA SER A 16 -55.28 -12.36 -22.31
C SER A 16 -56.62 -11.79 -21.90
N LYS A 17 -56.75 -10.47 -22.01
CA LYS A 17 -58.01 -9.72 -22.30
C LYS A 17 -57.78 -8.24 -22.04
N LEU A 18 -57.62 -7.47 -23.07
CA LEU A 18 -58.29 -6.18 -23.30
C LEU A 18 -57.81 -5.58 -24.62
N LEU A 19 -58.46 -5.99 -25.69
CA LEU A 19 -58.47 -5.27 -26.95
C LEU A 19 -59.94 -5.23 -27.37
N ALA A 20 -60.44 -4.03 -27.55
CA ALA A 20 -61.61 -3.60 -28.30
C ALA A 20 -62.55 -2.71 -27.49
N LEU A 21 -62.48 -1.42 -27.77
CA LEU A 21 -63.65 -0.53 -27.80
C LEU A 21 -63.28 0.75 -28.58
N GLY A 22 -63.77 0.83 -29.71
CA GLY A 22 -64.43 1.75 -30.58
C GLY A 22 -64.03 3.23 -30.59
N ALA A 23 -63.49 3.64 -31.74
CA ALA A 23 -63.42 5.04 -32.14
C ALA A 23 -64.80 5.60 -32.46
N LYS A 24 -65.17 6.74 -31.84
CA LYS A 24 -66.20 7.64 -32.37
C LYS A 24 -65.66 9.07 -32.40
N ASN A 25 -65.45 9.54 -33.61
CA ASN A 25 -65.17 10.93 -33.93
C ASN A 25 -66.35 11.85 -33.55
N THR A 26 -66.06 12.88 -32.76
CA THR A 26 -66.92 14.07 -32.64
C THR A 26 -66.04 15.33 -32.65
N PHE A 27 -66.07 16.00 -33.82
CA PHE A 27 -65.52 17.35 -33.99
C PHE A 27 -66.32 18.33 -33.13
N ARG A 28 -65.70 18.89 -32.08
CA ARG A 28 -66.23 20.04 -31.38
C ARG A 28 -65.40 21.26 -31.75
N ARG A 29 -66.08 22.28 -32.33
CA ARG A 29 -65.51 23.60 -32.62
C ARG A 29 -65.04 24.29 -31.34
N LEU A 30 -63.84 24.81 -31.35
CA LEU A 30 -63.28 25.63 -30.28
C LEU A 30 -63.82 27.06 -30.39
N PRO A 31 -64.19 27.73 -29.28
CA PRO A 31 -64.59 29.14 -29.29
C PRO A 31 -63.35 30.04 -29.39
N MET A 32 -63.50 31.15 -30.17
CA MET A 32 -62.48 32.19 -30.35
C MET A 32 -62.23 32.92 -29.01
N THR A 33 -60.99 32.90 -28.55
CA THR A 33 -60.55 33.60 -27.33
C THR A 33 -60.46 35.12 -27.58
N SER A 34 -61.00 35.91 -26.68
CA SER A 34 -61.00 37.37 -26.75
C SER A 34 -59.59 37.95 -26.44
N ARG A 35 -59.31 39.13 -27.00
CA ARG A 35 -58.04 39.86 -26.90
C ARG A 35 -57.56 40.09 -25.41
N ARG A 36 -58.41 39.88 -24.42
CA ARG A 36 -58.10 40.07 -23.01
C ARG A 36 -57.38 38.86 -22.39
N GLN A 37 -57.44 37.67 -22.98
CA GLN A 37 -56.79 36.46 -22.51
C GLN A 37 -55.35 36.29 -23.01
N VAL A 38 -54.96 37.02 -24.06
CA VAL A 38 -53.59 36.99 -24.64
C VAL A 38 -52.65 37.82 -23.77
N LEU A 39 -53.13 38.83 -23.03
CA LEU A 39 -52.30 39.68 -22.17
C LEU A 39 -52.01 39.10 -20.78
N GLN A 40 -52.76 38.07 -20.35
CA GLN A 40 -52.47 37.36 -19.07
C GLN A 40 -51.53 36.16 -19.27
N GLY A 41 -51.28 35.67 -20.47
CA GLY A 41 -50.34 34.62 -20.80
C GLY A 41 -48.85 35.09 -20.87
N ALA A 42 -48.62 36.41 -21.11
CA ALA A 42 -47.26 36.95 -21.26
C ALA A 42 -46.58 37.25 -19.91
N ALA A 43 -47.31 37.32 -18.79
CA ALA A 43 -46.71 37.53 -17.46
C ALA A 43 -46.25 36.23 -16.78
N ALA A 44 -46.63 35.04 -17.28
CA ALA A 44 -46.23 33.74 -16.73
C ALA A 44 -44.93 33.16 -17.33
N LEU A 45 -44.39 33.75 -18.40
CA LEU A 45 -43.14 33.31 -19.05
C LEU A 45 -41.86 33.97 -18.51
N GLY A 46 -41.98 34.92 -17.58
CA GLY A 46 -40.86 35.68 -17.00
C GLY A 46 -40.23 35.08 -15.74
N VAL A 47 -40.80 34.02 -15.15
CA VAL A 47 -40.31 33.45 -13.88
C VAL A 47 -39.66 32.07 -14.02
N ALA A 48 -39.58 31.54 -15.24
CA ALA A 48 -38.98 30.21 -15.50
C ALA A 48 -37.44 30.21 -15.68
N SER A 49 -36.77 31.34 -15.46
CA SER A 49 -35.32 31.44 -15.74
C SER A 49 -34.40 31.53 -14.49
N LEU A 50 -34.95 31.22 -13.29
CA LEU A 50 -34.15 31.12 -12.04
C LEU A 50 -34.24 29.72 -11.43
N ALA A 51 -34.40 28.67 -12.25
CA ALA A 51 -34.04 27.33 -11.78
C ALA A 51 -32.53 27.34 -11.59
N PRO A 52 -31.98 27.09 -10.37
CA PRO A 52 -30.58 26.94 -10.20
C PRO A 52 -30.14 25.85 -11.19
N ALA A 53 -29.17 26.16 -12.05
CA ALA A 53 -28.55 25.15 -12.89
C ALA A 53 -28.11 24.03 -11.97
N ILE A 54 -28.80 22.88 -12.01
CA ILE A 54 -28.34 21.68 -11.33
C ILE A 54 -27.01 21.34 -12.02
N HIS A 55 -25.92 21.83 -11.47
CA HIS A 55 -24.60 21.44 -11.88
C HIS A 55 -24.53 19.94 -11.60
N ALA A 56 -24.63 19.13 -12.65
CA ALA A 56 -24.42 17.69 -12.55
C ALA A 56 -23.07 17.51 -11.85
N GLN A 57 -23.07 16.84 -10.70
CA GLN A 57 -21.82 16.60 -9.98
C GLN A 57 -20.82 15.92 -10.94
N PRO A 58 -19.58 16.39 -10.96
CA PRO A 58 -18.57 15.79 -11.82
C PRO A 58 -18.49 14.29 -11.57
N LYS A 59 -18.45 13.50 -12.68
CA LYS A 59 -18.33 12.04 -12.61
C LYS A 59 -17.13 11.65 -11.72
N PRO A 60 -17.32 10.74 -10.75
CA PRO A 60 -16.23 10.37 -9.84
C PRO A 60 -15.02 9.80 -10.58
N VAL A 61 -13.83 9.96 -10.01
CA VAL A 61 -12.62 9.22 -10.39
C VAL A 61 -12.70 7.86 -9.69
N ARG A 62 -12.87 6.80 -10.48
CA ARG A 62 -12.98 5.43 -9.99
C ARG A 62 -11.59 4.85 -9.85
N ILE A 63 -11.21 4.43 -8.62
CA ILE A 63 -9.88 3.93 -8.29
C ILE A 63 -10.01 2.52 -7.71
N GLY A 64 -9.42 1.55 -8.39
CA GLY A 64 -9.52 0.15 -8.03
C GLY A 64 -8.30 -0.40 -7.30
N TYR A 65 -8.49 -1.30 -6.32
CA TYR A 65 -7.41 -2.06 -5.69
C TYR A 65 -7.89 -3.37 -5.07
N ALA A 66 -6.95 -4.31 -4.91
CA ALA A 66 -7.09 -5.46 -4.03
C ALA A 66 -6.24 -5.27 -2.78
N MET A 67 -6.66 -5.83 -1.65
CA MET A 67 -5.95 -5.69 -0.38
C MET A 67 -6.12 -6.95 0.48
N ALA A 68 -5.03 -7.42 1.09
CA ALA A 68 -5.04 -8.56 2.00
C ALA A 68 -5.74 -8.19 3.34
N ARG A 69 -7.06 -8.30 3.37
CA ARG A 69 -7.87 -8.07 4.59
C ARG A 69 -7.98 -9.32 5.45
N THR A 70 -7.77 -10.49 4.86
CA THR A 70 -7.68 -11.78 5.53
C THR A 70 -6.43 -12.55 5.10
N GLY A 71 -6.02 -13.57 5.87
CA GLY A 71 -4.84 -14.39 5.59
C GLY A 71 -3.54 -13.82 6.19
N PRO A 72 -2.37 -14.43 5.86
CA PRO A 72 -1.11 -14.15 6.53
C PRO A 72 -0.54 -12.74 6.29
N TRP A 73 -0.94 -12.04 5.22
CA TRP A 73 -0.42 -10.70 4.90
C TRP A 73 -1.23 -9.55 5.51
N THR A 74 -2.35 -9.87 6.18
CA THR A 74 -3.28 -8.89 6.78
C THR A 74 -2.55 -7.91 7.71
N GLY A 75 -1.64 -8.43 8.56
CA GLY A 75 -0.92 -7.60 9.53
C GLY A 75 -0.08 -6.49 8.89
N GLY A 76 0.43 -6.71 7.67
CA GLY A 76 1.13 -5.67 6.91
C GLY A 76 0.17 -4.75 6.17
N ALA A 77 -0.74 -5.34 5.40
CA ALA A 77 -1.66 -4.63 4.51
C ALA A 77 -2.55 -3.62 5.25
N GLN A 78 -3.10 -4.02 6.41
CA GLN A 78 -4.01 -3.23 7.23
C GLN A 78 -3.32 -2.16 8.09
N VAL A 79 -2.00 -2.12 8.10
CA VAL A 79 -1.24 -1.07 8.82
C VAL A 79 -0.53 -0.15 7.85
N SER A 80 0.18 -0.72 6.87
CA SER A 80 1.08 0.06 6.02
C SER A 80 0.44 0.64 4.75
N GLN A 81 -0.72 0.11 4.30
CA GLN A 81 -1.21 0.46 2.98
C GLN A 81 -2.68 0.89 2.95
N GLU A 82 -3.64 0.04 3.31
CA GLU A 82 -5.07 0.37 3.17
C GLU A 82 -5.53 1.59 3.98
N PRO A 83 -5.11 1.80 5.25
CA PRO A 83 -5.49 3.00 5.98
C PRO A 83 -5.08 4.29 5.28
N ASN A 84 -3.94 4.26 4.57
CA ASN A 84 -3.46 5.42 3.80
C ASN A 84 -4.35 5.71 2.59
N TYR A 85 -4.81 4.69 1.89
CA TYR A 85 -5.76 4.85 0.78
C TYR A 85 -7.07 5.49 1.23
N LEU A 86 -7.59 5.01 2.37
CA LEU A 86 -8.83 5.52 2.97
C LEU A 86 -8.68 6.97 3.47
N LEU A 87 -7.58 7.27 4.18
CA LEU A 87 -7.29 8.62 4.68
C LEU A 87 -7.14 9.61 3.53
N TRP A 88 -6.35 9.26 2.51
CA TRP A 88 -6.12 10.09 1.34
C TRP A 88 -7.42 10.39 0.59
N ALA A 89 -8.21 9.37 0.27
CA ALA A 89 -9.46 9.55 -0.45
C ALA A 89 -10.44 10.44 0.31
N GLU A 90 -10.53 10.30 1.65
CA GLU A 90 -11.36 11.17 2.49
C GLU A 90 -10.86 12.61 2.48
N GLN A 91 -9.56 12.85 2.66
CA GLN A 91 -9.00 14.20 2.66
C GLN A 91 -9.18 14.89 1.30
N VAL A 92 -8.94 14.17 0.21
CA VAL A 92 -9.13 14.69 -1.15
C VAL A 92 -10.59 15.02 -1.41
N ASN A 93 -11.52 14.14 -1.00
CA ASN A 93 -12.94 14.39 -1.15
C ASN A 93 -13.44 15.56 -0.27
N ALA A 94 -12.94 15.67 0.96
CA ALA A 94 -13.23 16.80 1.83
C ALA A 94 -12.71 18.15 1.27
N ALA A 95 -11.62 18.11 0.47
CA ALA A 95 -11.08 19.27 -0.25
C ALA A 95 -11.82 19.56 -1.60
N GLY A 96 -12.96 18.92 -1.83
CA GLY A 96 -13.80 19.08 -3.02
C GLY A 96 -13.50 18.09 -4.15
N GLY A 97 -12.62 17.11 -3.94
CA GLY A 97 -12.28 16.07 -4.90
C GLY A 97 -10.88 16.18 -5.51
N LEU A 98 -10.49 15.16 -6.26
CA LEU A 98 -9.22 15.10 -6.98
C LEU A 98 -9.23 16.12 -8.13
N ASP A 99 -8.20 16.94 -8.19
CA ASP A 99 -8.03 17.94 -9.24
C ASP A 99 -7.55 17.26 -10.54
N VAL A 100 -8.45 17.11 -11.49
CA VAL A 100 -8.18 16.54 -12.82
C VAL A 100 -8.05 17.70 -13.83
N LYS A 101 -6.85 18.25 -13.94
CA LYS A 101 -6.56 19.41 -14.83
C LYS A 101 -7.51 20.60 -14.59
N GLY A 102 -7.69 20.98 -13.33
CA GLY A 102 -8.55 22.10 -12.93
C GLY A 102 -10.00 21.74 -12.65
N VAL A 103 -10.43 20.51 -12.91
CA VAL A 103 -11.78 20.03 -12.58
C VAL A 103 -11.73 19.12 -11.36
N LYS A 104 -12.36 19.56 -10.26
CA LYS A 104 -12.48 18.74 -9.03
C LYS A 104 -13.48 17.60 -9.25
N ARG A 105 -13.05 16.37 -9.05
CA ARG A 105 -13.88 15.16 -9.17
C ARG A 105 -13.77 14.31 -7.90
N PRO A 106 -14.87 13.86 -7.30
CA PRO A 106 -14.80 13.00 -6.12
C PRO A 106 -14.09 11.68 -6.44
N ILE A 107 -13.37 11.12 -5.46
CA ILE A 107 -12.79 9.79 -5.55
C ILE A 107 -13.82 8.76 -5.10
N GLU A 108 -13.98 7.70 -5.90
CA GLU A 108 -14.70 6.47 -5.57
C GLU A 108 -13.69 5.32 -5.49
N LEU A 109 -13.49 4.74 -4.31
CA LEU A 109 -12.63 3.58 -4.10
C LEU A 109 -13.41 2.29 -4.33
N ILE A 110 -12.89 1.42 -5.20
CA ILE A 110 -13.44 0.10 -5.52
C ILE A 110 -12.43 -0.95 -5.07
N SER A 111 -12.76 -1.71 -4.04
CA SER A 111 -11.79 -2.62 -3.43
C SER A 111 -12.35 -4.01 -3.16
N SER A 112 -11.45 -4.99 -3.14
CA SER A 112 -11.76 -6.38 -2.80
C SER A 112 -10.70 -6.96 -1.86
N ASP A 113 -11.10 -7.94 -1.03
CA ASP A 113 -10.17 -8.76 -0.26
C ASP A 113 -9.51 -9.79 -1.18
N ASP A 114 -8.18 -9.77 -1.31
CA ASP A 114 -7.43 -10.79 -2.04
C ASP A 114 -7.13 -12.04 -1.19
N ARG A 115 -7.48 -12.02 0.09
CA ARG A 115 -7.29 -13.13 1.06
C ARG A 115 -5.83 -13.57 1.23
N SER A 116 -4.88 -12.68 0.93
CA SER A 116 -3.45 -13.01 0.86
C SER A 116 -3.14 -14.11 -0.17
N ASP A 117 -3.97 -14.21 -1.22
CA ASP A 117 -3.88 -15.18 -2.31
C ASP A 117 -3.56 -14.49 -3.63
N VAL A 118 -2.45 -14.90 -4.25
CA VAL A 118 -1.92 -14.26 -5.47
C VAL A 118 -2.89 -14.41 -6.65
N GLU A 119 -3.53 -15.57 -6.82
CA GLU A 119 -4.45 -15.79 -7.93
C GLU A 119 -5.72 -14.94 -7.79
N THR A 120 -6.26 -14.84 -6.58
CA THR A 120 -7.41 -13.97 -6.28
C THR A 120 -7.07 -12.52 -6.53
N CYS A 121 -5.85 -12.08 -6.16
CA CYS A 121 -5.33 -10.76 -6.45
C CYS A 121 -5.27 -10.50 -7.97
N VAL A 122 -4.68 -11.40 -8.75
CA VAL A 122 -4.59 -11.31 -10.21
C VAL A 122 -5.97 -11.19 -10.85
N ARG A 123 -6.91 -12.09 -10.50
CA ARG A 123 -8.31 -12.04 -11.01
C ARG A 123 -9.00 -10.71 -10.70
N THR A 124 -8.76 -10.17 -9.50
CA THR A 124 -9.31 -8.87 -9.11
C THR A 124 -8.79 -7.75 -10.01
N TYR A 125 -7.47 -7.69 -10.25
CA TYR A 125 -6.90 -6.65 -11.11
C TYR A 125 -7.28 -6.84 -12.59
N GLU A 126 -7.40 -8.06 -13.09
CA GLU A 126 -7.94 -8.31 -14.43
C GLU A 126 -9.35 -7.75 -14.59
N LYS A 127 -10.20 -7.95 -13.58
CA LYS A 127 -11.55 -7.39 -13.56
C LYS A 127 -11.52 -5.86 -13.51
N LEU A 128 -10.78 -5.26 -12.59
CA LEU A 128 -10.69 -3.81 -12.39
C LEU A 128 -10.20 -3.09 -13.66
N MET A 129 -9.15 -3.62 -14.30
CA MET A 129 -8.52 -2.99 -15.47
C MET A 129 -9.22 -3.33 -16.78
N GLY A 130 -9.67 -4.57 -16.94
CA GLY A 130 -10.24 -5.10 -18.20
C GLY A 130 -11.74 -4.86 -18.33
N SER A 131 -12.52 -5.28 -17.33
CA SER A 131 -13.99 -5.24 -17.37
C SER A 131 -14.55 -3.95 -16.79
N ASP A 132 -14.16 -3.61 -15.55
CA ASP A 132 -14.67 -2.44 -14.85
C ASP A 132 -14.08 -1.14 -15.42
N LYS A 133 -12.89 -1.22 -16.03
CA LYS A 133 -12.17 -0.11 -16.67
C LYS A 133 -12.12 1.12 -15.74
N VAL A 134 -11.66 0.89 -14.50
CA VAL A 134 -11.45 1.98 -13.53
C VAL A 134 -10.50 3.04 -14.08
N ASP A 135 -10.58 4.28 -13.59
CA ASP A 135 -9.71 5.37 -14.06
C ASP A 135 -8.26 5.15 -13.64
N LEU A 136 -8.04 4.74 -12.39
CA LEU A 136 -6.73 4.50 -11.77
C LEU A 136 -6.75 3.19 -10.97
N VAL A 137 -5.57 2.66 -10.68
CA VAL A 137 -5.39 1.52 -9.78
C VAL A 137 -4.36 1.83 -8.71
N LEU A 138 -4.57 1.30 -7.51
CA LEU A 138 -3.59 1.30 -6.43
C LEU A 138 -3.06 -0.13 -6.24
N PRO A 139 -1.78 -0.30 -5.89
CA PRO A 139 -1.14 -1.62 -5.79
C PRO A 139 -1.68 -2.50 -4.66
N PRO A 140 -1.53 -3.84 -4.75
CA PRO A 140 -1.72 -4.76 -3.64
C PRO A 140 -0.53 -4.71 -2.68
N TRP A 141 -0.64 -5.39 -1.55
CA TRP A 141 0.42 -5.49 -0.56
C TRP A 141 1.39 -6.65 -0.88
N GLY A 142 2.71 -6.39 -0.72
CA GLY A 142 3.76 -7.40 -0.72
C GLY A 142 4.35 -7.72 -2.10
N SER A 143 5.57 -8.30 -2.08
CA SER A 143 6.36 -8.56 -3.30
C SER A 143 5.71 -9.59 -4.22
N ASN A 144 5.14 -10.67 -3.67
CA ASN A 144 4.53 -11.75 -4.45
C ASN A 144 3.32 -11.26 -5.25
N ALA A 145 2.39 -10.52 -4.61
CA ALA A 145 1.21 -9.98 -5.28
C ALA A 145 1.59 -8.93 -6.34
N ASN A 146 2.52 -8.03 -6.02
CA ASN A 146 3.01 -7.04 -6.99
C ASN A 146 3.71 -7.71 -8.19
N PHE A 147 4.50 -8.76 -7.96
CA PHE A 147 5.16 -9.51 -9.04
C PHE A 147 4.16 -10.10 -10.03
N ALA A 148 3.07 -10.65 -9.53
CA ALA A 148 2.03 -11.25 -10.37
C ALA A 148 1.15 -10.20 -11.11
N VAL A 149 0.91 -9.04 -10.49
CA VAL A 149 0.00 -8.00 -11.03
C VAL A 149 0.73 -6.99 -11.91
N ALA A 150 2.02 -6.73 -11.71
CA ALA A 150 2.78 -5.74 -12.48
C ALA A 150 2.70 -5.94 -14.01
N PRO A 151 2.78 -7.18 -14.58
CA PRO A 151 2.58 -7.40 -16.01
C PRO A 151 1.19 -7.00 -16.51
N LEU A 152 0.15 -7.18 -15.68
CA LEU A 152 -1.21 -6.77 -16.03
C LEU A 152 -1.32 -5.25 -16.09
N ALA A 153 -0.80 -4.55 -15.07
CA ALA A 153 -0.77 -3.08 -15.05
C ALA A 153 -0.08 -2.54 -16.31
N ASN A 154 1.06 -3.14 -16.68
CA ASN A 154 1.79 -2.77 -17.88
C ASN A 154 0.99 -3.07 -19.16
N ARG A 155 0.36 -4.25 -19.27
CA ARG A 155 -0.45 -4.66 -20.43
C ARG A 155 -1.64 -3.73 -20.64
N PHE A 156 -2.31 -3.33 -19.58
CA PHE A 156 -3.46 -2.43 -19.64
C PHE A 156 -3.08 -0.94 -19.60
N GLY A 157 -1.79 -0.62 -19.43
CA GLY A 157 -1.26 0.74 -19.43
C GLY A 157 -1.62 1.55 -18.18
N TYR A 158 -1.77 0.92 -17.02
CA TYR A 158 -2.01 1.61 -15.76
C TYR A 158 -0.70 1.93 -15.04
N PRO A 159 -0.38 3.20 -14.76
CA PRO A 159 0.72 3.53 -13.85
C PRO A 159 0.50 2.89 -12.47
N PHE A 160 1.52 2.24 -11.94
CA PHE A 160 1.42 1.37 -10.79
C PHE A 160 2.57 1.67 -9.80
N LEU A 161 2.26 2.49 -8.78
CA LEU A 161 3.21 2.97 -7.77
C LEU A 161 3.22 2.03 -6.56
N ALA A 162 4.08 1.01 -6.57
CA ALA A 162 4.12 -0.05 -5.56
C ALA A 162 4.89 0.36 -4.28
N PRO A 163 4.21 0.58 -3.15
CA PRO A 163 4.84 1.07 -1.92
C PRO A 163 5.30 -0.04 -0.96
N THR A 164 5.01 -1.31 -1.27
CA THR A 164 5.27 -2.43 -0.35
C THR A 164 5.93 -3.62 -1.04
N ALA A 165 6.62 -3.40 -2.16
CA ALA A 165 7.32 -4.45 -2.89
C ALA A 165 8.83 -4.25 -2.85
N LEU A 166 9.56 -5.29 -2.46
CA LEU A 166 11.02 -5.35 -2.44
C LEU A 166 11.47 -6.61 -3.19
N SER A 167 11.94 -6.44 -4.42
CA SER A 167 12.53 -7.53 -5.18
C SER A 167 13.27 -6.99 -6.41
N ARG A 168 14.50 -7.43 -6.59
CA ARG A 168 15.29 -7.14 -7.79
C ARG A 168 14.61 -7.68 -9.05
N LYS A 169 13.95 -8.84 -8.96
CA LYS A 169 13.22 -9.43 -10.09
C LYS A 169 12.15 -8.51 -10.64
N LEU A 170 11.52 -7.68 -9.79
CA LEU A 170 10.56 -6.67 -10.23
C LEU A 170 11.23 -5.58 -11.09
N ILE A 171 12.46 -5.18 -10.76
CA ILE A 171 13.25 -4.22 -11.55
C ILE A 171 13.64 -4.86 -12.89
N GLU A 172 14.08 -6.11 -12.87
CA GLU A 172 14.54 -6.88 -14.06
C GLU A 172 13.41 -7.12 -15.07
N MET A 173 12.14 -7.06 -14.67
CA MET A 173 10.99 -7.12 -15.58
C MET A 173 10.95 -5.93 -16.56
N LYS A 174 11.59 -4.80 -16.24
CA LYS A 174 11.66 -3.59 -17.07
C LYS A 174 10.30 -3.11 -17.58
N LEU A 175 9.30 -3.13 -16.71
CA LEU A 175 7.93 -2.75 -17.02
C LEU A 175 7.76 -1.22 -16.93
N PRO A 176 7.52 -0.50 -18.04
CA PRO A 176 7.51 0.96 -18.04
C PRO A 176 6.36 1.61 -17.27
N TYR A 177 5.32 0.88 -16.91
CA TYR A 177 4.19 1.37 -16.10
C TYR A 177 4.29 0.98 -14.62
N PHE A 178 5.38 0.32 -14.20
CA PHE A 178 5.56 -0.16 -12.85
C PHE A 178 6.68 0.60 -12.13
N PHE A 179 6.41 1.11 -10.93
CA PHE A 179 7.30 1.95 -10.14
C PHE A 179 7.36 1.45 -8.69
N LEU A 180 8.56 1.18 -8.20
CA LEU A 180 8.84 0.70 -6.85
C LEU A 180 9.22 1.88 -5.96
N LEU A 181 8.41 2.18 -4.95
CA LEU A 181 8.63 3.32 -4.05
C LEU A 181 9.60 2.99 -2.91
N LEU A 182 9.57 1.73 -2.41
CA LEU A 182 10.49 1.31 -1.36
C LEU A 182 11.94 1.26 -1.84
N GLN A 183 12.84 1.49 -0.91
CA GLN A 183 14.24 1.12 -1.09
C GLN A 183 14.36 -0.38 -1.38
N GLN A 184 15.08 -0.74 -2.41
CA GLN A 184 15.18 -2.13 -2.83
C GLN A 184 16.17 -2.93 -1.95
N PRO A 185 16.19 -4.27 -2.05
CA PRO A 185 17.00 -5.11 -1.14
C PRO A 185 18.47 -4.71 -1.04
N GLN A 186 19.12 -4.35 -2.15
CA GLN A 186 20.55 -4.04 -2.13
C GLN A 186 20.88 -2.74 -1.38
N PRO A 187 20.24 -1.57 -1.63
CA PRO A 187 20.45 -0.38 -0.81
C PRO A 187 20.15 -0.60 0.68
N MET A 188 19.10 -1.37 0.99
CA MET A 188 18.72 -1.68 2.37
C MET A 188 19.77 -2.51 3.09
N THR A 189 20.24 -3.60 2.47
CA THR A 189 21.25 -4.48 3.07
C THR A 189 22.62 -3.84 3.11
N ASN A 190 22.98 -3.00 2.14
CA ASN A 190 24.20 -2.21 2.21
C ASN A 190 24.19 -1.28 3.43
N ALA A 191 23.10 -0.53 3.65
CA ALA A 191 22.98 0.33 4.81
C ALA A 191 23.06 -0.46 6.14
N LEU A 192 22.45 -1.65 6.20
CA LEU A 192 22.51 -2.53 7.38
C LEU A 192 23.96 -3.01 7.64
N VAL A 193 24.65 -3.49 6.61
CA VAL A 193 26.03 -3.99 6.72
C VAL A 193 26.99 -2.84 7.05
N ASP A 194 26.84 -1.66 6.45
CA ASP A 194 27.65 -0.48 6.77
C ASP A 194 27.46 -0.06 8.24
N MET A 195 26.21 -0.08 8.72
CA MET A 195 25.93 0.17 10.14
C MET A 195 26.60 -0.87 11.04
N PHE A 196 26.49 -2.16 10.73
CA PHE A 196 27.12 -3.23 11.49
C PHE A 196 28.64 -3.08 11.53
N LYS A 197 29.25 -2.79 10.38
CA LYS A 197 30.69 -2.54 10.27
C LYS A 197 31.14 -1.36 11.13
N ALA A 198 30.42 -0.24 11.07
CA ALA A 198 30.70 0.96 11.87
C ALA A 198 30.58 0.71 13.37
N ASN A 199 29.82 -0.32 13.79
CA ASN A 199 29.62 -0.67 15.20
C ASN A 199 30.37 -1.94 15.63
N GLY A 200 31.35 -2.39 14.82
CA GLY A 200 32.30 -3.44 15.20
C GLY A 200 31.74 -4.87 15.17
N VAL A 201 30.60 -5.10 14.49
CA VAL A 201 30.05 -6.45 14.28
C VAL A 201 31.02 -7.29 13.46
N LYS A 202 31.25 -8.53 13.86
CA LYS A 202 32.12 -9.49 13.17
C LYS A 202 31.35 -10.72 12.67
N THR A 203 30.30 -11.09 13.40
CA THR A 203 29.54 -12.30 13.06
C THR A 203 28.03 -11.99 13.05
N ILE A 204 27.34 -12.56 12.07
CA ILE A 204 25.87 -12.48 11.99
C ILE A 204 25.26 -13.86 11.79
N ALA A 205 24.01 -14.01 12.22
CA ALA A 205 23.14 -15.11 11.82
C ALA A 205 21.89 -14.54 11.15
N CYS A 206 21.36 -15.24 10.14
CA CYS A 206 20.22 -14.79 9.35
C CYS A 206 19.13 -15.85 9.29
N ILE A 207 17.86 -15.43 9.49
CA ILE A 207 16.70 -16.22 9.09
C ILE A 207 15.88 -15.44 8.06
N TYR A 208 15.19 -16.16 7.19
CA TYR A 208 14.37 -15.52 6.17
C TYR A 208 13.18 -16.39 5.76
N VAL A 209 12.04 -15.75 5.48
CA VAL A 209 10.87 -16.44 4.95
C VAL A 209 11.19 -16.99 3.55
N ASP A 210 10.74 -18.22 3.28
CA ASP A 210 10.99 -18.90 2.00
C ASP A 210 9.99 -18.47 0.93
N ASP A 211 10.09 -17.19 0.53
CA ASP A 211 9.34 -16.61 -0.56
C ASP A 211 10.17 -15.53 -1.30
N LEU A 212 9.57 -14.89 -2.30
CA LEU A 212 10.27 -13.87 -3.11
C LEU A 212 10.89 -12.76 -2.26
N PHE A 213 10.18 -12.27 -1.23
CA PHE A 213 10.67 -11.22 -0.36
C PHE A 213 11.88 -11.69 0.47
N GLY A 214 11.76 -12.82 1.15
CA GLY A 214 12.82 -13.33 2.01
C GLY A 214 14.08 -13.71 1.23
N LEU A 215 13.90 -14.45 0.12
CA LEU A 215 14.99 -14.89 -0.74
C LEU A 215 15.79 -13.73 -1.36
N GLU A 216 15.09 -12.68 -1.86
CA GLU A 216 15.74 -11.52 -2.48
C GLU A 216 16.51 -10.66 -1.46
N ASN A 217 15.98 -10.47 -0.25
CA ASN A 217 16.67 -9.74 0.81
C ASN A 217 17.88 -10.53 1.34
N TYR A 218 17.74 -11.84 1.51
CA TYR A 218 18.84 -12.71 1.89
C TYR A 218 19.96 -12.70 0.82
N ALA A 219 19.61 -12.82 -0.45
CA ALA A 219 20.60 -12.76 -1.54
C ALA A 219 21.35 -11.41 -1.56
N ALA A 220 20.62 -10.30 -1.37
CA ALA A 220 21.21 -8.97 -1.30
C ALA A 220 22.13 -8.82 -0.06
N LEU A 221 21.76 -9.39 1.09
CA LEU A 221 22.62 -9.41 2.28
C LEU A 221 23.91 -10.15 2.01
N LYS A 222 23.89 -11.30 1.34
CA LYS A 222 25.11 -12.03 0.97
C LYS A 222 26.05 -11.19 0.09
N VAL A 223 25.48 -10.43 -0.85
CA VAL A 223 26.27 -9.51 -1.69
C VAL A 223 26.86 -8.38 -0.84
N ALA A 224 26.07 -7.77 0.04
CA ALA A 224 26.54 -6.68 0.91
C ALA A 224 27.64 -7.12 1.89
N LEU A 225 27.65 -8.38 2.30
CA LEU A 225 28.68 -8.94 3.19
C LEU A 225 30.02 -9.17 2.49
N GLN A 226 30.07 -9.25 1.16
CA GLN A 226 31.32 -9.46 0.42
C GLN A 226 32.30 -8.31 0.68
N GLY A 227 33.49 -8.63 1.17
CA GLY A 227 34.51 -7.64 1.50
C GLY A 227 34.23 -6.77 2.74
N SER A 228 33.13 -7.00 3.45
CA SER A 228 32.77 -6.23 4.66
C SER A 228 33.63 -6.60 5.89
N GLY A 229 34.19 -7.80 5.91
CA GLY A 229 34.87 -8.40 7.07
C GLY A 229 33.90 -8.98 8.11
N ILE A 230 32.60 -9.03 7.80
CA ILE A 230 31.56 -9.66 8.64
C ILE A 230 31.25 -11.05 8.09
N GLN A 231 31.28 -12.05 8.97
CA GLN A 231 31.01 -13.44 8.62
C GLN A 231 29.56 -13.82 8.96
N MET A 232 28.85 -14.43 8.00
CA MET A 232 27.58 -15.11 8.26
C MET A 232 27.88 -16.51 8.80
N ILE A 233 27.57 -16.77 10.06
CA ILE A 233 27.92 -18.02 10.77
C ILE A 233 26.74 -19.01 10.83
N GLU A 234 25.52 -18.55 10.56
CA GLU A 234 24.31 -19.38 10.42
C GLU A 234 23.31 -18.70 9.50
N GLU A 235 22.65 -19.51 8.67
CA GLU A 235 21.57 -19.06 7.78
C GLU A 235 20.51 -20.14 7.64
N LYS A 236 19.22 -19.76 7.76
CA LYS A 236 18.08 -20.68 7.62
C LYS A 236 16.88 -19.99 6.99
N SER A 237 16.27 -20.66 6.01
CA SER A 237 14.91 -20.31 5.58
C SER A 237 13.86 -20.98 6.46
N TYR A 238 12.65 -20.41 6.45
CA TYR A 238 11.48 -20.98 7.08
C TYR A 238 10.23 -20.74 6.22
N PRO A 239 9.22 -21.64 6.26
CA PRO A 239 8.02 -21.49 5.43
C PRO A 239 7.12 -20.35 5.96
N SER A 240 6.39 -19.70 5.05
CA SER A 240 5.38 -18.71 5.43
C SER A 240 4.33 -19.32 6.36
N GLY A 241 3.94 -18.57 7.39
CA GLY A 241 2.98 -19.03 8.40
C GLY A 241 3.53 -20.00 9.43
N VAL A 242 4.87 -20.05 9.59
CA VAL A 242 5.56 -20.81 10.63
C VAL A 242 4.96 -20.53 12.02
N LYS A 243 4.89 -21.56 12.89
CA LYS A 243 4.35 -21.45 14.24
C LYS A 243 5.40 -21.56 15.32
N ASP A 244 6.58 -22.08 15.00
CA ASP A 244 7.68 -22.26 15.94
C ASP A 244 9.03 -22.04 15.26
N LEU A 245 9.78 -21.04 15.75
CA LEU A 245 11.13 -20.70 15.36
C LEU A 245 12.15 -21.03 16.46
N SER A 246 11.70 -21.56 17.63
CA SER A 246 12.55 -21.86 18.77
C SER A 246 13.71 -22.80 18.44
N PRO A 247 13.54 -23.87 17.62
CA PRO A 247 14.66 -24.75 17.30
C PRO A 247 15.79 -24.03 16.55
N VAL A 248 15.46 -23.20 15.55
CA VAL A 248 16.47 -22.45 14.79
C VAL A 248 17.11 -21.35 15.64
N LEU A 249 16.33 -20.68 16.49
CA LEU A 249 16.84 -19.63 17.38
C LEU A 249 17.79 -20.20 18.45
N ARG A 250 17.53 -21.42 18.96
CA ARG A 250 18.47 -22.13 19.85
C ARG A 250 19.79 -22.46 19.14
N ALA A 251 19.72 -23.00 17.95
CA ALA A 251 20.92 -23.34 17.16
C ALA A 251 21.75 -22.07 16.85
N ILE A 252 21.10 -20.94 16.56
CA ILE A 252 21.76 -19.65 16.35
C ILE A 252 22.39 -19.14 17.67
N LYS A 253 21.64 -19.23 18.79
CA LYS A 253 22.16 -18.82 20.12
C LYS A 253 23.46 -19.54 20.47
N ASP A 254 23.53 -20.85 20.23
CA ASP A 254 24.71 -21.65 20.57
C ASP A 254 25.96 -21.23 19.77
N LYS A 255 25.79 -20.59 18.61
CA LYS A 255 26.88 -19.99 17.81
C LYS A 255 27.26 -18.58 18.24
N ASN A 256 26.47 -17.95 19.10
CA ASN A 256 26.71 -16.63 19.73
C ASN A 256 27.09 -15.53 18.71
N PRO A 257 26.27 -15.22 17.70
CA PRO A 257 26.55 -14.14 16.76
C PRO A 257 26.48 -12.76 17.43
N ASP A 258 27.28 -11.79 16.92
CA ASP A 258 27.19 -10.38 17.34
C ASP A 258 25.83 -9.78 16.97
N ALA A 259 25.28 -10.18 15.81
CA ALA A 259 24.01 -9.68 15.32
C ALA A 259 23.12 -10.81 14.76
N PHE A 260 21.82 -10.63 14.97
CA PHE A 260 20.78 -11.42 14.33
C PHE A 260 20.10 -10.57 13.26
N VAL A 261 19.84 -11.18 12.09
CA VAL A 261 19.10 -10.59 10.99
C VAL A 261 17.92 -11.49 10.63
N GLY A 262 16.72 -10.96 10.70
CA GLY A 262 15.50 -11.66 10.29
C GLY A 262 14.83 -10.96 9.12
N PHE A 263 14.72 -11.58 7.94
CA PHE A 263 13.84 -11.12 6.87
C PHE A 263 12.47 -11.78 7.05
N THR A 264 11.63 -11.12 7.84
CA THR A 264 10.41 -11.65 8.43
C THR A 264 9.22 -10.76 8.10
N TYR A 265 8.01 -11.34 8.03
CA TYR A 265 6.76 -10.59 8.00
C TYR A 265 6.29 -10.22 9.43
N PRO A 266 5.31 -9.32 9.59
CA PRO A 266 4.91 -8.85 10.93
C PRO A 266 4.58 -9.93 11.95
N PRO A 267 3.81 -11.00 11.61
CA PRO A 267 3.56 -12.08 12.55
C PRO A 267 4.85 -12.83 12.95
N ASP A 268 5.70 -13.10 11.96
CA ASP A 268 6.94 -13.85 12.17
C ASP A 268 7.98 -13.03 12.94
N THR A 269 7.99 -11.70 12.74
CA THR A 269 8.82 -10.75 13.51
C THR A 269 8.50 -10.82 14.99
N ILE A 270 7.20 -10.81 15.33
CA ILE A 270 6.74 -10.93 16.72
C ILE A 270 7.09 -12.31 17.27
N LEU A 271 6.84 -13.38 16.49
CA LEU A 271 7.14 -14.75 16.86
C LEU A 271 8.64 -14.92 17.16
N ALA A 272 9.51 -14.51 16.23
CA ALA A 272 10.96 -14.60 16.39
C ALA A 272 11.46 -13.84 17.62
N SER A 273 10.94 -12.63 17.86
CA SER A 273 11.34 -11.81 19.02
C SER A 273 10.90 -12.44 20.34
N ARG A 274 9.66 -12.93 20.43
CA ARG A 274 9.15 -13.62 21.64
C ARG A 274 9.93 -14.90 21.91
N GLN A 275 10.14 -15.73 20.89
CA GLN A 275 10.85 -16.99 21.04
C GLN A 275 12.35 -16.78 21.27
N ALA A 276 12.98 -15.74 20.71
CA ALA A 276 14.34 -15.38 21.07
C ALA A 276 14.46 -15.04 22.56
N LYS A 277 13.50 -14.28 23.12
CA LYS A 277 13.41 -14.02 24.55
C LYS A 277 13.24 -15.31 25.35
N GLU A 278 12.30 -16.19 24.96
CA GLU A 278 11.99 -17.46 25.66
C GLU A 278 13.19 -18.41 25.68
N VAL A 279 13.96 -18.50 24.59
CA VAL A 279 15.18 -19.35 24.55
C VAL A 279 16.41 -18.65 25.13
N GLY A 280 16.29 -17.39 25.55
CA GLY A 280 17.41 -16.60 26.09
C GLY A 280 18.44 -16.20 25.02
N PHE A 281 18.03 -16.01 23.77
CA PHE A 281 18.87 -15.49 22.70
C PHE A 281 18.82 -13.97 22.65
N ASN A 282 19.89 -13.31 23.04
CA ASN A 282 19.97 -11.86 23.17
C ASN A 282 21.26 -11.29 22.53
N PRO A 283 21.38 -11.28 21.18
CA PRO A 283 22.58 -10.74 20.53
C PRO A 283 22.67 -9.22 20.75
N LYS A 284 23.88 -8.67 20.56
CA LYS A 284 24.15 -7.23 20.67
C LYS A 284 23.25 -6.39 19.75
N PHE A 285 23.04 -6.86 18.52
CA PHE A 285 22.12 -6.29 17.55
C PHE A 285 21.05 -7.32 17.17
N PHE A 286 19.80 -6.96 17.32
CA PHE A 286 18.66 -7.76 16.88
C PHE A 286 17.89 -6.98 15.84
N TYR A 287 18.03 -7.36 14.59
CA TYR A 287 17.33 -6.77 13.44
C TYR A 287 16.29 -7.77 12.91
N ALA A 288 15.02 -7.36 12.90
CA ALA A 288 13.94 -8.10 12.26
C ALA A 288 13.18 -7.14 11.35
N SER A 289 13.11 -7.47 10.06
CA SER A 289 12.84 -6.50 9.00
C SER A 289 11.45 -5.86 9.07
N VAL A 290 10.42 -6.53 8.58
CA VAL A 290 9.05 -5.98 8.52
C VAL A 290 8.31 -6.27 9.82
N GLY A 291 7.55 -5.32 10.32
CA GLY A 291 6.76 -5.48 11.53
C GLY A 291 7.38 -4.85 12.76
N THR A 292 8.71 -4.74 12.88
CA THR A 292 9.34 -4.00 13.98
C THR A 292 8.93 -2.54 14.02
N ALA A 293 8.75 -1.90 12.86
CA ALA A 293 8.29 -0.51 12.72
C ALA A 293 6.81 -0.28 13.10
N PHE A 294 6.09 -1.32 13.47
CA PHE A 294 4.65 -1.28 13.74
C PHE A 294 4.38 -1.05 15.23
N GLN A 295 3.36 -0.24 15.52
CA GLN A 295 2.88 -0.02 16.89
C GLN A 295 2.57 -1.35 17.60
N LEU A 296 2.00 -2.33 16.86
CA LEU A 296 1.70 -3.66 17.38
C LEU A 296 2.94 -4.34 17.98
N TYR A 297 4.11 -4.19 17.35
CA TYR A 297 5.36 -4.75 17.87
C TYR A 297 5.68 -4.20 19.27
N ARG A 298 5.68 -2.87 19.42
CA ARG A 298 5.90 -2.20 20.71
C ARG A 298 4.86 -2.61 21.75
N ASN A 299 3.60 -2.76 21.34
CA ASN A 299 2.51 -3.16 22.25
C ASN A 299 2.68 -4.60 22.75
N VAL A 300 3.05 -5.54 21.87
CA VAL A 300 3.23 -6.96 22.21
C VAL A 300 4.52 -7.21 22.99
N MET A 301 5.63 -6.60 22.55
CA MET A 301 6.93 -6.77 23.20
C MET A 301 7.09 -5.90 24.44
N THR A 302 6.16 -5.00 24.72
CA THR A 302 6.25 -3.87 25.66
C THR A 302 7.32 -2.85 25.25
N PRO A 303 7.26 -1.59 25.70
CA PRO A 303 8.32 -0.61 25.41
C PRO A 303 9.72 -1.08 25.83
N ALA A 304 9.84 -1.71 27.01
CA ALA A 304 11.11 -2.24 27.50
C ALA A 304 11.62 -3.43 26.67
N GLY A 305 10.71 -4.30 26.21
CA GLY A 305 11.07 -5.45 25.37
C GLY A 305 11.38 -5.07 23.91
N ALA A 306 10.88 -3.94 23.43
CA ALA A 306 11.21 -3.42 22.13
C ALA A 306 12.53 -2.62 22.11
N GLU A 307 12.95 -2.08 23.27
CA GLU A 307 14.13 -1.20 23.37
C GLU A 307 15.38 -1.80 22.72
N GLY A 308 16.00 -1.04 21.84
CA GLY A 308 17.20 -1.44 21.11
C GLY A 308 16.97 -2.38 19.92
N VAL A 309 15.76 -2.91 19.74
CA VAL A 309 15.43 -3.76 18.56
C VAL A 309 15.38 -2.92 17.30
N MET A 310 15.96 -3.45 16.22
CA MET A 310 16.10 -2.79 14.92
C MET A 310 15.20 -3.41 13.87
N GLY A 311 14.93 -2.64 12.82
CA GLY A 311 14.23 -3.14 11.65
C GLY A 311 14.21 -2.16 10.49
N MET A 312 13.42 -2.50 9.48
CA MET A 312 13.12 -1.60 8.36
C MET A 312 12.31 -0.42 8.87
N GLY A 313 12.87 0.78 8.74
CA GLY A 313 12.21 2.03 9.05
C GLY A 313 12.85 3.14 8.25
N SER A 314 12.07 4.08 7.76
CA SER A 314 12.56 5.12 6.85
C SER A 314 12.09 6.52 7.22
N TRP A 315 11.15 6.62 8.15
CA TRP A 315 10.57 7.89 8.55
C TRP A 315 9.96 7.79 9.96
N ASN A 316 9.73 8.94 10.56
CA ASN A 316 8.84 9.14 11.71
C ASN A 316 8.35 10.59 11.71
N ALA A 317 7.55 10.98 12.70
CA ALA A 317 6.98 12.33 12.78
C ALA A 317 8.03 13.44 12.94
N LYS A 318 9.31 13.11 13.17
CA LYS A 318 10.41 14.08 13.32
C LYS A 318 11.15 14.33 12.01
N THR A 319 10.96 13.49 10.97
CA THR A 319 11.75 13.56 9.74
C THR A 319 11.44 14.78 8.89
N SER A 320 10.20 15.27 8.90
CA SER A 320 9.80 16.52 8.24
C SER A 320 8.48 17.06 8.80
N PRO A 321 8.18 18.36 8.60
CA PRO A 321 6.85 18.90 8.94
C PRO A 321 5.70 18.18 8.23
N GLY A 322 5.88 17.76 6.97
CA GLY A 322 4.90 16.98 6.21
C GLY A 322 4.67 15.59 6.81
N ALA A 323 5.74 14.91 7.25
CA ALA A 323 5.64 13.63 7.94
C ALA A 323 4.87 13.74 9.26
N LYS A 324 5.11 14.83 10.03
CA LYS A 324 4.34 15.10 11.25
C LYS A 324 2.87 15.34 10.94
N ALA A 325 2.55 16.18 9.97
CA ALA A 325 1.18 16.48 9.58
C ALA A 325 0.42 15.22 9.13
N TYR A 326 1.08 14.36 8.34
CA TYR A 326 0.53 13.06 7.94
C TYR A 326 0.29 12.15 9.15
N PHE A 327 1.25 12.04 10.07
CA PHE A 327 1.12 11.23 11.29
C PHE A 327 -0.09 11.68 12.12
N ASP A 328 -0.19 13.00 12.39
CA ASP A 328 -1.27 13.58 13.17
C ASP A 328 -2.65 13.33 12.50
N ALA A 329 -2.73 13.47 11.18
CA ALA A 329 -3.95 13.19 10.42
C ALA A 329 -4.34 11.71 10.49
N HIS A 330 -3.37 10.81 10.40
CA HIS A 330 -3.60 9.36 10.47
C HIS A 330 -4.16 8.96 11.84
N VAL A 331 -3.51 9.36 12.94
CA VAL A 331 -3.96 9.00 14.30
C VAL A 331 -5.29 9.65 14.66
N LYS A 332 -5.59 10.84 14.12
CA LYS A 332 -6.90 11.48 14.24
C LYS A 332 -7.99 10.66 13.55
N LYS A 333 -7.73 10.14 12.36
CA LYS A 333 -8.68 9.33 11.58
C LYS A 333 -8.88 7.95 12.18
N PHE A 334 -7.80 7.35 12.68
CA PHE A 334 -7.77 5.99 13.23
C PHE A 334 -7.32 6.01 14.70
N PRO A 335 -8.20 6.41 15.66
CA PRO A 335 -7.81 6.52 17.07
C PRO A 335 -7.22 5.23 17.61
N GLY A 336 -6.08 5.34 18.31
CA GLY A 336 -5.35 4.20 18.86
C GLY A 336 -4.54 3.39 17.85
N LYS A 337 -4.48 3.80 16.56
CA LYS A 337 -3.69 3.16 15.51
C LYS A 337 -2.71 4.15 14.92
N GLU A 338 -1.43 3.83 15.02
CA GLU A 338 -0.36 4.61 14.39
C GLU A 338 0.00 4.03 13.02
N PRO A 339 0.40 4.87 12.03
CA PRO A 339 1.00 4.36 10.81
C PRO A 339 2.37 3.75 11.14
N ASP A 340 2.77 2.69 10.44
CA ASP A 340 4.11 2.14 10.64
C ASP A 340 5.19 3.13 10.19
N ARG A 341 6.39 2.99 10.74
CA ARG A 341 7.52 3.88 10.47
C ARG A 341 8.36 3.46 9.24
N TRP A 342 7.76 2.65 8.37
CA TRP A 342 8.39 2.15 7.17
C TRP A 342 7.49 2.40 5.93
N ALA A 343 6.64 1.46 5.55
CA ALA A 343 5.91 1.47 4.29
C ALA A 343 4.73 2.45 4.25
N SER A 344 4.17 2.85 5.40
CA SER A 344 3.09 3.85 5.45
C SER A 344 3.51 5.18 4.84
N GLY A 345 4.74 5.65 5.14
CA GLY A 345 5.29 6.86 4.54
C GLY A 345 5.47 6.74 3.02
N HIS A 346 5.92 5.59 2.53
CA HIS A 346 6.05 5.32 1.09
C HIS A 346 4.69 5.22 0.40
N THR A 347 3.70 4.63 1.07
CA THR A 347 2.33 4.60 0.55
C THR A 347 1.79 6.01 0.38
N TRP A 348 1.96 6.86 1.40
CA TRP A 348 1.53 8.26 1.34
C TRP A 348 2.28 9.04 0.25
N ALA A 349 3.59 8.86 0.13
CA ALA A 349 4.39 9.47 -0.94
C ALA A 349 3.90 9.07 -2.34
N GLY A 350 3.51 7.81 -2.54
CA GLY A 350 2.89 7.37 -3.80
C GLY A 350 1.57 8.07 -4.10
N LEU A 351 0.76 8.32 -3.08
CA LEU A 351 -0.51 9.05 -3.21
C LEU A 351 -0.28 10.55 -3.49
N GLU A 352 0.77 11.17 -2.90
CA GLU A 352 1.20 12.54 -3.23
C GLU A 352 1.62 12.64 -4.70
N ILE A 353 2.44 11.70 -5.18
CA ILE A 353 2.91 11.63 -6.58
C ILE A 353 1.73 11.47 -7.52
N LEU A 354 0.81 10.55 -7.23
CA LEU A 354 -0.39 10.30 -8.02
C LEU A 354 -1.28 11.55 -8.09
N THR A 355 -1.51 12.21 -6.95
CA THR A 355 -2.31 13.44 -6.85
C THR A 355 -1.70 14.57 -7.70
N ALA A 356 -0.39 14.79 -7.59
CA ALA A 356 0.32 15.79 -8.35
C ALA A 356 0.29 15.50 -9.85
N GLY A 357 0.50 14.23 -10.24
CA GLY A 357 0.45 13.79 -11.63
C GLY A 357 -0.93 14.00 -12.25
N VAL A 358 -1.99 13.55 -11.57
CA VAL A 358 -3.37 13.73 -12.07
C VAL A 358 -3.72 15.22 -12.22
N LYS A 359 -3.29 16.06 -11.28
CA LYS A 359 -3.48 17.50 -11.40
C LYS A 359 -2.78 18.07 -12.64
N GLN A 360 -1.57 17.62 -12.93
CA GLN A 360 -0.74 18.15 -14.01
C GLN A 360 -1.16 17.64 -15.40
N VAL A 361 -1.41 16.32 -15.54
CA VAL A 361 -1.62 15.68 -16.84
C VAL A 361 -3.02 15.03 -17.00
N GLY A 362 -3.84 15.03 -15.96
CA GLY A 362 -5.16 14.38 -15.98
C GLY A 362 -5.08 12.87 -15.83
N LEU A 363 -6.08 12.17 -16.38
CA LEU A 363 -6.24 10.71 -16.28
C LEU A 363 -5.69 9.97 -17.51
N ASP A 364 -5.02 10.65 -18.44
CA ASP A 364 -4.32 9.96 -19.52
C ASP A 364 -3.19 9.12 -18.94
N ARG A 365 -3.30 7.81 -19.10
CA ARG A 365 -2.41 6.83 -18.45
C ARG A 365 -0.97 6.94 -18.93
N LYS A 366 -0.78 7.22 -20.22
CA LYS A 366 0.58 7.38 -20.78
C LYS A 366 1.23 8.66 -20.27
N ALA A 367 0.50 9.78 -20.31
CA ALA A 367 1.01 11.06 -19.79
C ALA A 367 1.30 10.98 -18.29
N LEU A 368 0.45 10.29 -17.52
CA LEU A 368 0.66 10.07 -16.08
C LEU A 368 1.89 9.20 -15.82
N ARG A 369 2.08 8.11 -16.58
CA ARG A 369 3.29 7.29 -16.53
C ARG A 369 4.54 8.13 -16.83
N ASP A 370 4.50 8.95 -17.88
CA ASP A 370 5.62 9.78 -18.29
C ASP A 370 5.93 10.86 -17.24
N TYR A 371 4.91 11.45 -16.63
CA TYR A 371 5.07 12.36 -15.49
C TYR A 371 5.75 11.70 -14.31
N ILE A 372 5.30 10.52 -13.89
CA ILE A 372 5.87 9.75 -12.78
C ILE A 372 7.34 9.42 -13.06
N ALA A 373 7.64 8.90 -14.25
CA ALA A 373 8.97 8.44 -14.62
C ALA A 373 10.01 9.59 -14.71
N ASN A 374 9.61 10.79 -15.16
CA ASN A 374 10.55 11.84 -15.53
C ASN A 374 10.64 12.99 -14.52
N THR A 375 9.82 12.99 -13.47
CA THR A 375 9.81 14.07 -12.46
C THR A 375 10.65 13.66 -11.24
N ASN A 376 11.33 14.62 -10.62
CA ASN A 376 11.86 14.48 -9.27
C ASN A 376 10.78 14.94 -8.29
N HIS A 377 10.18 13.99 -7.58
CA HIS A 377 9.04 14.24 -6.71
C HIS A 377 9.50 14.59 -5.30
N LYS A 378 8.95 15.67 -4.75
CA LYS A 378 9.11 16.04 -3.34
C LYS A 378 7.97 15.45 -2.54
N THR A 379 8.28 14.62 -1.56
CA THR A 379 7.31 13.87 -0.77
C THR A 379 7.63 13.91 0.73
N ILE A 380 6.73 13.38 1.57
CA ILE A 380 6.98 13.31 3.02
C ILE A 380 8.21 12.47 3.41
N ILE A 381 8.63 11.54 2.55
CA ILE A 381 9.82 10.71 2.75
C ILE A 381 11.08 11.31 2.09
N GLY A 382 11.01 12.54 1.60
CA GLY A 382 12.06 13.21 0.85
C GLY A 382 11.88 13.08 -0.66
N ASP A 383 12.98 13.10 -1.38
CA ASP A 383 12.98 13.02 -2.84
C ASP A 383 12.71 11.60 -3.31
N VAL A 384 11.82 11.49 -4.31
CA VAL A 384 11.56 10.25 -5.05
C VAL A 384 11.84 10.51 -6.52
N LYS A 385 12.74 9.72 -7.09
CA LYS A 385 13.13 9.78 -8.50
C LYS A 385 13.28 8.38 -9.05
N PHE A 386 12.69 8.12 -10.19
CA PHE A 386 12.76 6.80 -10.81
C PHE A 386 13.86 6.71 -11.88
N SER A 387 14.53 5.55 -11.91
CA SER A 387 15.34 5.08 -13.04
C SER A 387 14.77 3.72 -13.46
N GLY A 388 14.08 3.69 -14.61
CA GLY A 388 13.18 2.57 -14.91
C GLY A 388 12.09 2.45 -13.85
N SER A 389 11.96 1.27 -13.25
CA SER A 389 10.99 1.03 -12.16
C SER A 389 11.54 1.34 -10.77
N GLU A 390 12.83 1.57 -10.59
CA GLU A 390 13.44 1.72 -9.27
C GLU A 390 13.47 3.17 -8.79
N ASN A 391 13.08 3.42 -7.54
CA ASN A 391 13.31 4.68 -6.85
C ASN A 391 14.78 4.75 -6.41
N ILE A 392 15.55 5.63 -7.05
CA ILE A 392 16.99 5.80 -6.81
C ILE A 392 17.33 6.95 -5.87
N ALA A 393 16.35 7.75 -5.45
CA ALA A 393 16.59 8.93 -4.61
C ALA A 393 16.45 8.64 -3.12
N THR A 394 15.70 7.60 -2.75
CA THR A 394 15.49 7.25 -1.34
C THR A 394 16.55 6.22 -0.90
N PRO A 395 17.46 6.56 0.01
CA PRO A 395 18.54 5.66 0.45
C PRO A 395 18.02 4.53 1.33
N GLY A 396 18.81 3.46 1.46
CA GLY A 396 18.59 2.44 2.49
C GLY A 396 18.73 3.04 3.88
N THR A 397 17.88 2.61 4.81
CA THR A 397 17.84 3.10 6.19
C THR A 397 17.69 1.95 7.18
N VAL A 398 18.17 2.17 8.40
CA VAL A 398 17.92 1.28 9.55
C VAL A 398 17.32 2.12 10.66
N SER A 399 16.28 1.58 11.30
CA SER A 399 15.66 2.20 12.47
C SER A 399 15.74 1.31 13.70
N GLN A 400 15.60 1.92 14.86
CA GLN A 400 15.74 1.29 16.17
C GLN A 400 14.72 1.83 17.16
N TRP A 401 14.10 0.97 17.95
CA TRP A 401 13.29 1.40 19.09
C TRP A 401 14.16 2.04 20.16
N GLN A 402 13.82 3.27 20.51
CA GLN A 402 14.48 4.03 21.57
C GLN A 402 13.44 4.85 22.34
N ASN A 403 13.30 4.61 23.64
CA ASN A 403 12.37 5.34 24.50
C ASN A 403 10.92 5.36 23.98
N GLY A 404 10.49 4.25 23.38
CA GLY A 404 9.13 4.08 22.84
C GLY A 404 8.88 4.65 21.45
N GLU A 405 9.90 5.26 20.81
CA GLU A 405 9.86 5.74 19.42
C GLU A 405 10.74 4.89 18.51
N PHE A 406 10.32 4.69 17.26
CA PHE A 406 11.11 3.99 16.24
C PHE A 406 11.92 5.01 15.45
N GLU A 407 13.14 5.23 15.92
CA GLU A 407 14.04 6.26 15.41
C GLU A 407 14.83 5.77 14.19
N VAL A 408 14.98 6.60 13.17
CA VAL A 408 15.96 6.35 12.10
C VAL A 408 17.34 6.57 12.71
N VAL A 409 18.19 5.54 12.65
CA VAL A 409 19.55 5.59 13.26
C VAL A 409 20.68 5.49 12.23
N TRP A 410 20.37 5.10 10.99
CA TRP A 410 21.33 4.97 9.89
C TRP A 410 20.70 5.24 8.52
N PRO A 411 21.41 5.90 7.60
CA PRO A 411 22.72 6.56 7.74
C PRO A 411 22.64 7.81 8.65
N THR A 412 23.75 8.17 9.26
CA THR A 412 23.81 9.25 10.27
C THR A 412 23.28 10.60 9.79
N LYS A 413 23.39 10.88 8.48
CA LYS A 413 22.87 12.12 7.85
C LYS A 413 21.34 12.23 7.85
N LEU A 414 20.64 11.11 7.98
CA LEU A 414 19.18 11.02 8.02
C LEU A 414 18.65 10.65 9.40
N ALA A 415 19.55 10.41 10.35
CA ALA A 415 19.19 9.89 11.66
C ALA A 415 18.37 10.91 12.46
N THR A 416 17.29 10.43 13.08
CA THR A 416 16.47 11.18 14.05
C THR A 416 16.95 10.98 15.48
N ALA A 417 17.79 9.95 15.70
CA ALA A 417 18.51 9.69 16.95
C ALA A 417 19.85 8.98 16.67
N LYS A 418 20.77 9.06 17.64
CA LYS A 418 22.01 8.26 17.58
C LYS A 418 21.69 6.79 17.82
N ILE A 419 22.43 5.89 17.14
CA ILE A 419 22.30 4.45 17.38
C ILE A 419 22.65 4.12 18.83
N ASN A 420 21.85 3.25 19.46
CA ASN A 420 22.24 2.57 20.70
C ASN A 420 22.89 1.24 20.31
N PRO A 421 24.23 1.08 20.47
CA PRO A 421 24.93 -0.11 20.02
C PRO A 421 24.73 -1.33 20.94
N ASN A 422 24.07 -1.15 22.07
CA ASN A 422 23.86 -2.19 23.08
C ASN A 422 22.36 -2.37 23.33
N LYS A 423 21.74 -3.32 22.63
CA LYS A 423 20.37 -3.71 22.94
C LYS A 423 20.32 -4.23 24.38
N PRO A 424 19.43 -3.71 25.25
CA PRO A 424 19.26 -4.26 26.59
C PRO A 424 18.90 -5.75 26.54
N ALA A 425 19.29 -6.48 27.60
CA ALA A 425 18.81 -7.85 27.75
C ALA A 425 17.28 -7.85 27.90
N TRP A 426 16.63 -8.79 27.25
CA TRP A 426 15.20 -8.99 27.43
C TRP A 426 14.90 -9.44 28.85
N LYS A 427 14.03 -8.71 29.53
CA LYS A 427 13.56 -9.00 30.89
C LYS A 427 12.33 -9.88 30.88
#